data_2a6ef9b4d33076bee0a2d6b843e9f079
#
_entry.id   2a6ef9b4d33076bee0a2d6b843e9f079
#
_cell.length_a   1.000
_cell.length_b   1.000
_cell.length_c   1.000
_cell.angle_alpha   90.00
_cell.angle_beta   90.00
_cell.angle_gamma   90.00
#
_symmetry.space_group_name_H-M   'P 1'
#
loop_
_entity.id
_entity.type
_entity.pdbx_description
1 polymer ?
#
loop_
_entity_poly.entity_id
_entity_poly.type
_entity_poly.pdbx_seq_one_letter_code
_entity_poly.pdbx_strand_id
1 'polypeptide(L)'
;MERRDFVKTMAAGAALGIITQDTQAVGIHNSSEKTDVTDRNDRAYWCDLMYRMAEPVLSAMAKGELRKRMSVEVSPTWDGRDKSVTYMECFGRLMSGLAPWLSLPDDETQEGKQRKQLREWALQSYAHSVDPKSPDYLLWHSEGQPLVDSAFFSNALIRAPKQLWEPQDKVTKERIISELKQLRRVKPPYSNWLLFAAMNEAFFKSVGESYDPMRVDLSIRKMNEWYVGDGWYMDGECFHYDYYNSFV
;
A
#
# COMPACT_ATOMS: atom_id res chain seq x y z
N MET A 1 39.40 6.94 -0.53
CA MET A 1 39.47 5.71 -1.36
C MET A 1 38.23 5.72 -2.25
N GLU A 2 38.42 5.84 -3.55
CA GLU A 2 37.27 5.94 -4.46
C GLU A 2 36.55 4.61 -4.59
N ARG A 3 35.22 4.63 -4.79
CA ARG A 3 34.33 3.46 -4.90
C ARG A 3 34.82 2.43 -5.93
N ARG A 4 35.50 2.88 -6.99
CA ARG A 4 36.11 2.02 -8.01
C ARG A 4 37.30 1.19 -7.49
N ASP A 5 38.03 1.67 -6.51
CA ASP A 5 39.19 0.97 -5.96
C ASP A 5 38.80 -0.11 -4.97
N PHE A 6 37.70 0.09 -4.23
CA PHE A 6 37.12 -0.93 -3.34
C PHE A 6 36.66 -2.16 -4.09
N VAL A 7 35.98 -1.99 -5.24
CA VAL A 7 35.49 -3.11 -6.08
C VAL A 7 36.66 -3.89 -6.70
N LYS A 8 37.76 -3.22 -7.08
CA LYS A 8 38.95 -3.87 -7.62
C LYS A 8 39.73 -4.67 -6.56
N THR A 9 39.74 -4.19 -5.33
CA THR A 9 40.41 -4.90 -4.21
C THR A 9 39.66 -6.15 -3.80
N MET A 10 38.32 -6.15 -3.89
CA MET A 10 37.51 -7.35 -3.62
C MET A 10 37.63 -8.41 -4.74
N ALA A 11 37.79 -8.00 -5.99
CA ALA A 11 37.99 -8.93 -7.11
C ALA A 11 39.39 -9.60 -7.11
N ALA A 12 40.42 -8.93 -6.56
CA ALA A 12 41.75 -9.49 -6.46
C ALA A 12 41.93 -10.48 -5.28
N GLY A 13 41.08 -10.40 -4.23
CA GLY A 13 41.08 -11.32 -3.10
C GLY A 13 40.50 -12.71 -3.35
N ALA A 14 39.73 -12.87 -4.43
CA ALA A 14 39.07 -14.13 -4.76
C ALA A 14 39.91 -15.10 -5.64
N ALA A 15 41.10 -14.68 -6.08
CA ALA A 15 41.93 -15.44 -7.02
C ALA A 15 43.13 -16.18 -6.40
N LEU A 16 43.32 -16.15 -5.08
CA LEU A 16 44.46 -16.82 -4.39
C LEU A 16 43.91 -17.78 -3.33
N GLY A 17 43.55 -18.98 -3.77
CA GLY A 17 43.16 -20.05 -2.84
C GLY A 17 42.76 -21.35 -3.51
N ILE A 18 43.55 -21.82 -4.53
CA ILE A 18 43.42 -23.19 -4.98
C ILE A 18 44.62 -23.98 -4.44
N ILE A 19 44.44 -24.69 -3.33
CA ILE A 19 45.30 -25.78 -2.90
C ILE A 19 44.61 -27.08 -3.33
N THR A 20 45.27 -27.79 -4.24
CA THR A 20 44.88 -29.12 -4.67
C THR A 20 45.07 -30.13 -3.55
N GLN A 21 44.00 -30.80 -3.13
CA GLN A 21 44.08 -32.12 -2.52
C GLN A 21 43.19 -33.11 -3.29
N ASP A 22 43.87 -34.12 -3.84
CA ASP A 22 43.21 -35.31 -4.41
C ASP A 22 42.38 -36.01 -3.34
N THR A 23 41.07 -36.09 -3.52
CA THR A 23 40.21 -37.05 -2.87
C THR A 23 39.22 -37.62 -3.88
N GLN A 24 39.19 -38.94 -3.91
CA GLN A 24 38.40 -39.78 -4.83
C GLN A 24 36.92 -39.36 -4.90
N ALA A 25 36.45 -39.25 -6.11
CA ALA A 25 35.07 -38.97 -6.44
C ALA A 25 34.15 -40.12 -6.05
N VAL A 26 33.36 -39.93 -5.01
CA VAL A 26 32.13 -40.68 -4.82
C VAL A 26 31.07 -40.02 -5.71
N GLY A 27 30.66 -40.77 -6.74
CA GLY A 27 29.65 -40.32 -7.72
C GLY A 27 28.30 -40.04 -7.00
N ILE A 28 28.06 -38.80 -6.73
CA ILE A 28 26.72 -38.32 -6.44
C ILE A 28 26.07 -38.05 -7.79
N HIS A 29 25.18 -38.94 -8.22
CA HIS A 29 24.25 -38.65 -9.29
C HIS A 29 23.38 -37.46 -8.87
N ASN A 30 23.82 -36.26 -9.18
CA ASN A 30 22.97 -35.09 -9.21
C ASN A 30 22.10 -35.21 -10.44
N SER A 31 20.96 -35.87 -10.34
CA SER A 31 19.83 -35.59 -11.21
C SER A 31 19.38 -34.15 -10.88
N SER A 32 20.06 -33.18 -11.48
CA SER A 32 19.49 -31.84 -11.61
C SER A 32 18.27 -32.01 -12.52
N GLU A 33 17.11 -32.27 -11.93
CA GLU A 33 15.87 -31.84 -12.55
C GLU A 33 16.05 -30.34 -12.75
N LYS A 34 16.41 -29.95 -13.95
CA LYS A 34 16.16 -28.60 -14.45
C LYS A 34 14.64 -28.48 -14.41
N THR A 35 14.10 -28.02 -13.28
CA THR A 35 12.78 -27.43 -13.25
C THR A 35 12.86 -26.31 -14.26
N ASP A 36 12.22 -26.54 -15.38
CA ASP A 36 12.06 -25.58 -16.48
C ASP A 36 11.33 -24.37 -15.87
N VAL A 37 12.08 -23.31 -15.55
CA VAL A 37 11.57 -22.06 -14.96
C VAL A 37 10.83 -21.23 -16.03
N THR A 38 10.66 -21.77 -17.24
CA THR A 38 10.34 -21.02 -18.45
C THR A 38 8.86 -20.87 -18.77
N ASP A 39 7.93 -21.29 -17.91
CA ASP A 39 6.49 -21.15 -18.25
C ASP A 39 5.59 -20.68 -17.09
N ARG A 40 6.14 -19.96 -16.10
CA ARG A 40 5.32 -19.24 -15.15
C ARG A 40 4.76 -18.00 -15.83
N ASN A 41 3.48 -18.00 -16.10
CA ASN A 41 2.76 -16.78 -16.41
C ASN A 41 2.65 -15.93 -15.11
N ASP A 42 3.72 -15.20 -14.80
CA ASP A 42 3.83 -14.40 -13.56
C ASP A 42 2.68 -13.40 -13.44
N ARG A 43 2.20 -12.87 -14.57
CA ARG A 43 1.04 -11.99 -14.57
C ARG A 43 -0.21 -12.71 -14.04
N ALA A 44 -0.48 -13.92 -14.56
CA ALA A 44 -1.65 -14.69 -14.10
C ALA A 44 -1.56 -15.02 -12.60
N TYR A 45 -0.36 -15.37 -12.12
CA TYR A 45 -0.12 -15.62 -10.70
C TYR A 45 -0.40 -14.37 -9.85
N TRP A 46 0.12 -13.20 -10.25
CA TRP A 46 -0.09 -11.96 -9.51
C TRP A 46 -1.55 -11.50 -9.53
N CYS A 47 -2.24 -11.63 -10.67
CA CYS A 47 -3.65 -11.30 -10.79
C CYS A 47 -4.52 -12.24 -9.91
N ASP A 48 -4.24 -13.55 -9.92
CA ASP A 48 -4.93 -14.51 -9.05
C ASP A 48 -4.68 -14.21 -7.57
N LEU A 49 -3.44 -13.92 -7.18
CA LEU A 49 -3.11 -13.55 -5.81
C LEU A 49 -3.87 -12.30 -5.37
N MET A 50 -3.87 -11.25 -6.20
CA MET A 50 -4.59 -10.01 -5.91
C MET A 50 -6.10 -10.26 -5.79
N TYR A 51 -6.67 -11.06 -6.67
CA TYR A 51 -8.09 -11.42 -6.60
C TYR A 51 -8.43 -12.16 -5.31
N ARG A 52 -7.66 -13.18 -4.95
CA ARG A 52 -7.86 -13.96 -3.71
C ARG A 52 -7.70 -13.12 -2.44
N MET A 53 -6.86 -12.08 -2.45
CA MET A 53 -6.74 -11.14 -1.34
C MET A 53 -7.93 -10.16 -1.29
N ALA A 54 -8.41 -9.70 -2.44
CA ALA A 54 -9.43 -8.67 -2.54
C ALA A 54 -10.87 -9.19 -2.37
N GLU A 55 -11.15 -10.36 -2.94
CA GLU A 55 -12.49 -10.95 -2.99
C GLU A 55 -13.15 -11.05 -1.62
N PRO A 56 -12.53 -11.67 -0.58
CA PRO A 56 -13.18 -11.84 0.72
C PRO A 56 -13.46 -10.51 1.42
N VAL A 57 -12.61 -9.50 1.22
CA VAL A 57 -12.77 -8.18 1.83
C VAL A 57 -13.87 -7.39 1.12
N LEU A 58 -13.76 -7.24 -0.20
CA LEU A 58 -14.66 -6.40 -0.97
C LEU A 58 -16.06 -7.01 -1.10
N SER A 59 -16.18 -8.34 -1.28
CA SER A 59 -17.48 -9.01 -1.34
C SER A 59 -18.26 -8.94 -0.04
N ALA A 60 -17.56 -8.92 1.10
CA ALA A 60 -18.17 -8.74 2.42
C ALA A 60 -18.53 -7.28 2.67
N MET A 61 -17.60 -6.35 2.43
CA MET A 61 -17.82 -4.93 2.70
C MET A 61 -18.88 -4.31 1.77
N ALA A 62 -18.98 -4.78 0.53
CA ALA A 62 -20.05 -4.38 -0.39
C ALA A 62 -21.46 -4.69 0.12
N LYS A 63 -21.59 -5.60 1.09
CA LYS A 63 -22.85 -6.00 1.75
C LYS A 63 -22.99 -5.43 3.17
N GLY A 64 -22.04 -4.65 3.64
CA GLY A 64 -21.99 -4.19 5.03
C GLY A 64 -21.73 -5.33 6.03
N GLU A 65 -20.97 -6.35 5.64
CA GLU A 65 -20.71 -7.56 6.44
C GLU A 65 -19.22 -7.76 6.77
N LEU A 66 -18.33 -6.81 6.45
CA LEU A 66 -16.89 -6.99 6.68
C LEU A 66 -16.60 -7.22 8.17
N ARG A 67 -17.11 -6.36 9.06
CA ARG A 67 -16.90 -6.50 10.50
C ARG A 67 -17.47 -7.79 11.08
N LYS A 68 -18.52 -8.33 10.48
CA LYS A 68 -19.13 -9.59 10.87
C LYS A 68 -18.27 -10.80 10.45
N ARG A 69 -17.59 -10.72 9.31
CA ARG A 69 -16.84 -11.83 8.71
C ARG A 69 -15.36 -11.82 9.05
N MET A 70 -14.79 -10.65 9.27
CA MET A 70 -13.38 -10.48 9.59
C MET A 70 -13.22 -10.26 11.10
N SER A 71 -12.75 -11.28 11.82
CA SER A 71 -12.31 -11.13 13.20
C SER A 71 -10.96 -10.44 13.27
N VAL A 72 -10.79 -9.53 14.24
CA VAL A 72 -9.52 -8.85 14.46
C VAL A 72 -8.78 -9.53 15.59
N GLU A 73 -7.65 -10.14 15.26
CA GLU A 73 -6.68 -10.64 16.22
C GLU A 73 -5.71 -9.52 16.62
N VAL A 74 -5.40 -9.46 17.90
CA VAL A 74 -4.47 -8.46 18.44
C VAL A 74 -3.32 -9.14 19.15
N SER A 75 -2.15 -8.50 19.14
CA SER A 75 -1.00 -8.96 19.91
C SER A 75 -1.31 -9.01 21.40
N PRO A 76 -0.73 -9.95 22.16
CA PRO A 76 -0.76 -9.92 23.64
C PRO A 76 -0.24 -8.61 24.23
N THR A 77 0.61 -7.90 23.49
CA THR A 77 1.18 -6.59 23.86
C THR A 77 0.47 -5.43 23.16
N TRP A 78 -0.80 -5.60 22.80
CA TRP A 78 -1.58 -4.56 22.16
C TRP A 78 -1.64 -3.29 23.03
N ASP A 79 -1.48 -2.13 22.41
CA ASP A 79 -1.39 -0.83 23.08
C ASP A 79 -2.74 -0.27 23.60
N GLY A 80 -3.82 -1.02 23.42
CA GLY A 80 -5.14 -0.66 23.89
C GLY A 80 -5.94 0.27 22.97
N ARG A 81 -5.38 0.69 21.81
CA ARG A 81 -6.16 1.47 20.84
C ARG A 81 -7.37 0.67 20.33
N ASP A 82 -8.39 1.36 19.84
CA ASP A 82 -9.56 0.68 19.25
C ASP A 82 -9.13 -0.21 18.08
N LYS A 83 -9.32 -1.51 18.23
CA LYS A 83 -8.99 -2.49 17.20
C LYS A 83 -9.76 -2.29 15.89
N SER A 84 -10.81 -1.48 15.87
CA SER A 84 -11.56 -1.13 14.66
C SER A 84 -10.74 -0.34 13.64
N VAL A 85 -9.58 0.23 14.02
CA VAL A 85 -8.61 0.81 13.07
C VAL A 85 -8.19 -0.19 12.00
N THR A 86 -8.15 -1.48 12.34
CA THR A 86 -7.76 -2.56 11.43
C THR A 86 -8.63 -2.65 10.17
N TYR A 87 -9.92 -2.34 10.28
CA TYR A 87 -10.81 -2.37 9.10
C TYR A 87 -10.48 -1.26 8.11
N MET A 88 -10.11 -0.07 8.60
CA MET A 88 -9.69 1.03 7.75
C MET A 88 -8.33 0.75 7.11
N GLU A 89 -7.40 0.21 7.87
CA GLU A 89 -6.10 -0.22 7.37
C GLU A 89 -6.24 -1.30 6.29
N CYS A 90 -7.03 -2.34 6.56
CA CYS A 90 -7.31 -3.42 5.61
C CYS A 90 -7.88 -2.87 4.30
N PHE A 91 -8.95 -2.07 4.37
CA PHE A 91 -9.61 -1.55 3.17
C PHE A 91 -8.74 -0.54 2.43
N GLY A 92 -8.17 0.46 3.11
CA GLY A 92 -7.38 1.51 2.49
C GLY A 92 -6.15 0.97 1.77
N ARG A 93 -5.35 0.14 2.43
CA ARG A 93 -4.14 -0.46 1.85
C ARG A 93 -4.46 -1.41 0.71
N LEU A 94 -5.50 -2.24 0.85
CA LEU A 94 -5.96 -3.12 -0.23
C LEU A 94 -6.33 -2.29 -1.47
N MET A 95 -7.13 -1.25 -1.30
CA MET A 95 -7.58 -0.40 -2.41
C MET A 95 -6.43 0.33 -3.09
N SER A 96 -5.45 0.83 -2.33
CA SER A 96 -4.26 1.47 -2.90
C SER A 96 -3.45 0.50 -3.76
N GLY A 97 -3.29 -0.75 -3.32
CA GLY A 97 -2.62 -1.80 -4.09
C GLY A 97 -3.39 -2.23 -5.33
N LEU A 98 -4.72 -2.30 -5.25
CA LEU A 98 -5.60 -2.73 -6.35
C LEU A 98 -5.80 -1.65 -7.43
N ALA A 99 -5.80 -0.37 -7.06
CA ALA A 99 -6.21 0.72 -7.94
C ALA A 99 -5.52 0.71 -9.32
N PRO A 100 -4.21 0.47 -9.46
CA PRO A 100 -3.57 0.39 -10.77
C PRO A 100 -4.13 -0.72 -11.66
N TRP A 101 -4.44 -1.88 -11.07
CA TRP A 101 -5.03 -2.99 -11.82
C TRP A 101 -6.48 -2.70 -12.18
N LEU A 102 -7.26 -2.14 -11.25
CA LEU A 102 -8.65 -1.75 -11.50
C LEU A 102 -8.78 -0.62 -12.55
N SER A 103 -7.74 0.19 -12.75
CA SER A 103 -7.73 1.27 -13.74
C SER A 103 -7.60 0.79 -15.19
N LEU A 104 -7.23 -0.48 -15.40
CA LEU A 104 -7.09 -1.05 -16.74
C LEU A 104 -8.44 -1.10 -17.46
N PRO A 105 -8.45 -1.00 -18.81
CA PRO A 105 -9.67 -1.10 -19.60
C PRO A 105 -10.42 -2.42 -19.39
N ASP A 106 -11.72 -2.40 -19.64
CA ASP A 106 -12.52 -3.61 -19.65
C ASP A 106 -12.18 -4.48 -20.86
N ASP A 107 -12.20 -5.79 -20.63
CA ASP A 107 -12.02 -6.81 -21.65
C ASP A 107 -12.82 -8.08 -21.27
N GLU A 108 -12.96 -8.99 -22.24
CA GLU A 108 -13.73 -10.24 -22.04
C GLU A 108 -12.92 -11.39 -21.44
N THR A 109 -11.66 -11.15 -21.10
CA THR A 109 -10.81 -12.14 -20.45
C THR A 109 -11.33 -12.45 -19.03
N GLN A 110 -10.87 -13.56 -18.47
CA GLN A 110 -11.15 -13.89 -17.07
C GLN A 110 -10.65 -12.78 -16.13
N GLU A 111 -9.47 -12.24 -16.40
CA GLU A 111 -8.89 -11.12 -15.68
C GLU A 111 -9.78 -9.87 -15.75
N GLY A 112 -10.28 -9.52 -16.95
CA GLY A 112 -11.19 -8.39 -17.15
C GLY A 112 -12.49 -8.53 -16.37
N LYS A 113 -13.08 -9.73 -16.36
CA LYS A 113 -14.29 -10.03 -15.58
C LYS A 113 -14.05 -9.91 -14.07
N GLN A 114 -12.92 -10.39 -13.58
CA GLN A 114 -12.52 -10.23 -12.17
C GLN A 114 -12.36 -8.76 -11.79
N ARG A 115 -11.68 -7.95 -12.63
CA ARG A 115 -11.54 -6.49 -12.39
C ARG A 115 -12.90 -5.80 -12.33
N LYS A 116 -13.79 -6.11 -13.27
CA LYS A 116 -15.14 -5.53 -13.29
C LYS A 116 -15.89 -5.85 -12.00
N GLN A 117 -15.90 -7.10 -11.58
CA GLN A 117 -16.55 -7.53 -10.33
C GLN A 117 -15.97 -6.82 -9.11
N LEU A 118 -14.62 -6.75 -9.01
CA LEU A 118 -13.98 -6.07 -7.89
C LEU A 118 -14.28 -4.56 -7.88
N ARG A 119 -14.40 -3.90 -9.04
CA ARG A 119 -14.81 -2.49 -9.11
C ARG A 119 -16.22 -2.27 -8.59
N GLU A 120 -17.16 -3.13 -8.98
CA GLU A 120 -18.55 -3.05 -8.49
C GLU A 120 -18.59 -3.16 -6.95
N TRP A 121 -17.88 -4.12 -6.38
CA TRP A 121 -17.78 -4.26 -4.93
C TRP A 121 -17.02 -3.11 -4.28
N ALA A 122 -15.97 -2.61 -4.90
CA ALA A 122 -15.21 -1.47 -4.39
C ALA A 122 -16.06 -0.21 -4.28
N LEU A 123 -16.89 0.10 -5.29
CA LEU A 123 -17.78 1.25 -5.25
C LEU A 123 -18.77 1.16 -4.08
N GLN A 124 -19.38 -0.01 -3.88
CA GLN A 124 -20.27 -0.26 -2.75
C GLN A 124 -19.51 -0.19 -1.41
N SER A 125 -18.30 -0.72 -1.36
CA SER A 125 -17.45 -0.66 -0.15
C SER A 125 -17.08 0.77 0.23
N TYR A 126 -16.75 1.61 -0.75
CA TYR A 126 -16.54 3.05 -0.50
C TYR A 126 -17.80 3.71 0.09
N ALA A 127 -18.99 3.40 -0.43
CA ALA A 127 -20.23 3.92 0.13
C ALA A 127 -20.45 3.48 1.58
N HIS A 128 -20.26 2.19 1.89
CA HIS A 128 -20.36 1.67 3.24
C HIS A 128 -19.31 2.26 4.20
N SER A 129 -18.10 2.52 3.72
CA SER A 129 -17.00 3.04 4.52
C SER A 129 -17.26 4.42 5.13
N VAL A 130 -18.11 5.22 4.50
CA VAL A 130 -18.41 6.60 4.88
C VAL A 130 -19.88 6.82 5.24
N ASP A 131 -20.72 5.78 5.25
CA ASP A 131 -22.09 5.89 5.71
C ASP A 131 -22.18 5.61 7.23
N PRO A 132 -22.48 6.63 8.07
CA PRO A 132 -22.59 6.44 9.51
C PRO A 132 -23.65 5.42 9.94
N LYS A 133 -24.57 5.05 9.03
CA LYS A 133 -25.59 4.02 9.29
C LYS A 133 -25.14 2.62 8.88
N SER A 134 -24.03 2.52 8.19
CA SER A 134 -23.48 1.21 7.77
C SER A 134 -22.84 0.48 8.95
N PRO A 135 -23.04 -0.85 9.08
CA PRO A 135 -22.25 -1.65 10.02
C PRO A 135 -20.74 -1.59 9.75
N ASP A 136 -20.34 -1.31 8.51
CA ASP A 136 -18.94 -1.22 8.07
C ASP A 136 -18.44 0.22 7.95
N TYR A 137 -19.14 1.19 8.58
CA TYR A 137 -18.61 2.56 8.72
C TYR A 137 -17.24 2.52 9.38
N LEU A 138 -16.23 3.12 8.73
CA LEU A 138 -14.86 3.05 9.20
C LEU A 138 -14.60 4.00 10.38
N LEU A 139 -13.51 3.77 11.10
CA LEU A 139 -13.15 4.54 12.29
C LEU A 139 -12.42 5.83 11.90
N TRP A 140 -13.16 6.82 11.40
CA TRP A 140 -12.62 8.11 10.96
C TRP A 140 -12.22 9.05 12.10
N HIS A 141 -12.81 8.88 13.29
CA HIS A 141 -12.76 9.87 14.37
C HIS A 141 -11.76 9.53 15.48
N SER A 142 -10.97 8.48 15.32
CA SER A 142 -9.85 8.16 16.21
C SER A 142 -8.63 9.05 15.94
N GLU A 143 -7.70 9.10 16.89
CA GLU A 143 -6.42 9.78 16.71
C GLU A 143 -5.39 8.87 16.02
N GLY A 144 -4.44 9.49 15.35
CA GLY A 144 -3.27 8.81 14.76
C GLY A 144 -3.60 7.97 13.54
N GLN A 145 -3.81 6.68 13.72
CA GLN A 145 -3.89 5.68 12.65
C GLN A 145 -4.84 6.03 11.49
N PRO A 146 -6.04 6.61 11.69
CA PRO A 146 -6.90 6.99 10.57
C PRO A 146 -6.26 7.98 9.58
N LEU A 147 -5.31 8.82 10.02
CA LEU A 147 -4.58 9.69 9.09
C LEU A 147 -3.71 8.87 8.13
N VAL A 148 -3.05 7.83 8.62
CA VAL A 148 -2.22 6.93 7.82
C VAL A 148 -3.07 6.19 6.79
N ASP A 149 -4.12 5.53 7.25
CA ASP A 149 -4.92 4.65 6.41
C ASP A 149 -5.80 5.42 5.42
N SER A 150 -6.21 6.65 5.79
CA SER A 150 -6.89 7.55 4.85
C SER A 150 -6.01 7.99 3.68
N ALA A 151 -4.71 8.06 3.87
CA ALA A 151 -3.80 8.37 2.76
C ALA A 151 -3.79 7.26 1.71
N PHE A 152 -3.79 5.99 2.11
CA PHE A 152 -3.93 4.86 1.18
C PHE A 152 -5.32 4.84 0.52
N PHE A 153 -6.37 5.10 1.28
CA PHE A 153 -7.74 5.26 0.78
C PHE A 153 -7.81 6.34 -0.31
N SER A 154 -7.24 7.52 -0.07
CA SER A 154 -7.19 8.64 -1.00
C SER A 154 -6.30 8.36 -2.20
N ASN A 155 -5.16 7.70 -2.00
CA ASN A 155 -4.24 7.29 -3.06
C ASN A 155 -4.94 6.42 -4.10
N ALA A 156 -5.77 5.46 -3.67
CA ALA A 156 -6.54 4.61 -4.58
C ALA A 156 -7.48 5.43 -5.48
N LEU A 157 -8.16 6.42 -4.92
CA LEU A 157 -9.07 7.30 -5.67
C LEU A 157 -8.31 8.18 -6.68
N ILE A 158 -7.10 8.63 -6.35
CA ILE A 158 -6.23 9.38 -7.25
C ILE A 158 -5.73 8.48 -8.40
N ARG A 159 -5.36 7.23 -8.11
CA ARG A 159 -4.76 6.30 -9.08
C ARG A 159 -5.76 5.71 -10.08
N ALA A 160 -7.04 5.61 -9.70
CA ALA A 160 -8.10 5.07 -10.55
C ALA A 160 -9.36 5.97 -10.50
N PRO A 161 -9.26 7.28 -10.86
CA PRO A 161 -10.37 8.20 -10.67
C PRO A 161 -11.61 7.82 -11.48
N LYS A 162 -11.43 7.37 -12.72
CA LYS A 162 -12.54 6.97 -13.60
C LYS A 162 -13.28 5.73 -13.11
N GLN A 163 -12.61 4.84 -12.38
CA GLN A 163 -13.19 3.59 -11.91
C GLN A 163 -13.68 3.66 -10.46
N LEU A 164 -13.07 4.50 -9.63
CA LEU A 164 -13.32 4.50 -8.19
C LEU A 164 -13.92 5.81 -7.65
N TRP A 165 -13.65 6.96 -8.30
CA TRP A 165 -14.17 8.26 -7.85
C TRP A 165 -15.33 8.75 -8.69
N GLU A 166 -15.17 8.86 -10.02
CA GLU A 166 -16.18 9.43 -10.90
C GLU A 166 -17.53 8.72 -10.82
N PRO A 167 -17.60 7.36 -10.74
CA PRO A 167 -18.86 6.62 -10.67
C PRO A 167 -19.58 6.71 -9.32
N GLN A 168 -18.93 7.20 -8.25
CA GLN A 168 -19.58 7.35 -6.94
C GLN A 168 -20.75 8.33 -7.02
N ASP A 169 -21.82 8.05 -6.30
CA ASP A 169 -22.93 8.97 -6.16
C ASP A 169 -22.55 10.24 -5.37
N LYS A 170 -23.36 11.27 -5.50
CA LYS A 170 -23.10 12.56 -4.88
C LYS A 170 -22.97 12.49 -3.35
N VAL A 171 -23.83 11.71 -2.71
CA VAL A 171 -23.84 11.60 -1.23
C VAL A 171 -22.55 10.91 -0.74
N THR A 172 -22.15 9.84 -1.41
CA THR A 172 -20.89 9.14 -1.10
C THR A 172 -19.68 10.06 -1.29
N LYS A 173 -19.62 10.83 -2.38
CA LYS A 173 -18.56 11.82 -2.61
C LYS A 173 -18.49 12.88 -1.51
N GLU A 174 -19.62 13.47 -1.15
CA GLU A 174 -19.71 14.47 -0.10
C GLU A 174 -19.27 13.92 1.26
N ARG A 175 -19.64 12.67 1.59
CA ARG A 175 -19.22 11.99 2.82
C ARG A 175 -17.72 11.72 2.83
N ILE A 176 -17.14 11.20 1.73
CA ILE A 176 -15.69 10.98 1.63
C ILE A 176 -14.93 12.29 1.87
N ILE A 177 -15.34 13.37 1.20
CA ILE A 177 -14.71 14.69 1.38
C ILE A 177 -14.86 15.17 2.83
N SER A 178 -16.02 15.00 3.43
CA SER A 178 -16.28 15.40 4.82
C SER A 178 -15.40 14.66 5.81
N GLU A 179 -15.32 13.33 5.70
CA GLU A 179 -14.51 12.50 6.61
C GLU A 179 -13.01 12.81 6.48
N LEU A 180 -12.51 12.93 5.25
CA LEU A 180 -11.13 13.31 5.02
C LEU A 180 -10.80 14.72 5.53
N LYS A 181 -11.70 15.71 5.36
CA LYS A 181 -11.49 17.07 5.90
C LYS A 181 -11.44 17.09 7.42
N GLN A 182 -12.19 16.23 8.09
CA GLN A 182 -12.15 16.13 9.56
C GLN A 182 -10.78 15.61 10.07
N LEU A 183 -10.07 14.81 9.28
CA LEU A 183 -8.73 14.35 9.64
C LEU A 183 -7.67 15.46 9.67
N ARG A 184 -7.99 16.67 9.19
CA ARG A 184 -7.11 17.85 9.38
C ARG A 184 -6.89 18.22 10.87
N ARG A 185 -7.76 17.76 11.78
CA ARG A 185 -7.56 17.91 13.22
C ARG A 185 -6.36 17.11 13.75
N VAL A 186 -6.02 16.00 13.08
CA VAL A 186 -4.88 15.16 13.44
C VAL A 186 -3.60 15.87 13.02
N LYS A 187 -2.73 16.13 13.99
CA LYS A 187 -1.41 16.69 13.76
C LYS A 187 -0.45 15.54 13.51
N PRO A 188 0.08 15.39 12.29
CA PRO A 188 1.05 14.34 12.04
C PRO A 188 2.30 14.58 12.89
N PRO A 189 2.93 13.53 13.46
CA PRO A 189 4.25 13.64 14.03
C PRO A 189 5.25 14.08 12.96
N TYR A 190 6.39 14.62 13.40
CA TYR A 190 7.43 15.14 12.51
C TYR A 190 8.28 14.01 11.92
N SER A 191 7.65 13.25 11.00
CA SER A 191 8.16 12.02 10.39
C SER A 191 7.51 11.81 9.01
N ASN A 192 7.62 10.62 8.43
CA ASN A 192 6.93 10.24 7.19
C ASN A 192 5.40 10.48 7.23
N TRP A 193 4.81 10.60 8.41
CA TRP A 193 3.39 10.91 8.57
C TRP A 193 2.97 12.25 7.97
N LEU A 194 3.91 13.16 7.74
CA LEU A 194 3.65 14.39 6.98
C LEU A 194 3.14 14.07 5.57
N LEU A 195 3.66 13.00 4.92
CA LEU A 195 3.23 12.57 3.60
C LEU A 195 1.79 12.03 3.60
N PHE A 196 1.35 11.38 4.67
CA PHE A 196 -0.05 10.93 4.76
C PHE A 196 -1.01 12.11 4.81
N ALA A 197 -0.67 13.17 5.55
CA ALA A 197 -1.45 14.39 5.55
C ALA A 197 -1.46 15.04 4.15
N ALA A 198 -0.30 15.10 3.47
CA ALA A 198 -0.17 15.65 2.13
C ALA A 198 -0.96 14.86 1.07
N MET A 199 -1.03 13.53 1.19
CA MET A 199 -1.78 12.67 0.27
C MET A 199 -3.28 12.99 0.27
N ASN A 200 -3.87 13.22 1.44
CA ASN A 200 -5.26 13.64 1.54
C ASN A 200 -5.49 15.02 0.89
N GLU A 201 -4.56 15.95 1.06
CA GLU A 201 -4.63 17.25 0.41
C GLU A 201 -4.44 17.16 -1.12
N ALA A 202 -3.57 16.25 -1.59
CA ALA A 202 -3.41 15.96 -3.02
C ALA A 202 -4.70 15.40 -3.62
N PHE A 203 -5.43 14.54 -2.89
CA PHE A 203 -6.74 14.08 -3.31
C PHE A 203 -7.73 15.24 -3.44
N PHE A 204 -7.85 16.12 -2.45
CA PHE A 204 -8.73 17.29 -2.54
C PHE A 204 -8.42 18.14 -3.76
N LYS A 205 -7.13 18.41 -4.02
CA LYS A 205 -6.70 19.13 -5.22
C LYS A 205 -7.14 18.43 -6.51
N SER A 206 -7.01 17.10 -6.56
CA SER A 206 -7.33 16.31 -7.76
C SER A 206 -8.81 16.31 -8.13
N VAL A 207 -9.69 16.49 -7.14
CA VAL A 207 -11.15 16.52 -7.31
C VAL A 207 -11.76 17.93 -7.30
N GLY A 208 -10.91 18.96 -7.30
CA GLY A 208 -11.36 20.37 -7.34
C GLY A 208 -11.84 20.93 -6.00
N GLU A 209 -11.53 20.25 -4.90
CA GLU A 209 -11.85 20.71 -3.55
C GLU A 209 -10.79 21.66 -2.99
N SER A 210 -11.18 22.48 -2.02
CA SER A 210 -10.24 23.29 -1.27
C SER A 210 -9.25 22.43 -0.51
N TYR A 211 -7.95 22.60 -0.81
CA TYR A 211 -6.85 21.88 -0.17
C TYR A 211 -5.92 22.82 0.58
N ASP A 212 -5.15 22.28 1.52
CA ASP A 212 -4.15 23.01 2.28
C ASP A 212 -2.77 22.89 1.61
N PRO A 213 -2.32 23.90 0.86
CA PRO A 213 -1.03 23.84 0.17
C PRO A 213 0.16 23.80 1.14
N MET A 214 0.01 24.32 2.36
CA MET A 214 1.08 24.30 3.37
C MET A 214 1.40 22.87 3.82
N ARG A 215 0.38 22.02 4.00
CA ARG A 215 0.60 20.61 4.35
C ARG A 215 1.38 19.89 3.26
N VAL A 216 1.08 20.15 2.00
CA VAL A 216 1.80 19.54 0.86
C VAL A 216 3.23 20.06 0.79
N ASP A 217 3.42 21.38 0.82
CA ASP A 217 4.75 22.02 0.70
C ASP A 217 5.67 21.61 1.86
N LEU A 218 5.17 21.65 3.10
CA LEU A 218 5.94 21.25 4.28
C LEU A 218 6.41 19.79 4.18
N SER A 219 5.52 18.89 3.76
CA SER A 219 5.84 17.46 3.64
C SER A 219 6.95 17.23 2.62
N ILE A 220 6.83 17.82 1.43
CA ILE A 220 7.83 17.67 0.37
C ILE A 220 9.18 18.26 0.79
N ARG A 221 9.20 19.45 1.41
CA ARG A 221 10.44 20.08 1.89
C ARG A 221 11.13 19.23 2.94
N LYS A 222 10.35 18.69 3.90
CA LYS A 222 10.91 17.86 4.96
C LYS A 222 11.46 16.54 4.43
N MET A 223 10.79 15.90 3.49
CA MET A 223 11.34 14.70 2.86
C MET A 223 12.64 15.01 2.12
N ASN A 224 12.75 16.16 1.43
CA ASN A 224 14.01 16.56 0.81
C ASN A 224 15.12 16.82 1.83
N GLU A 225 14.82 17.39 3.00
CA GLU A 225 15.79 17.59 4.08
C GLU A 225 16.25 16.26 4.70
N TRP A 226 15.37 15.26 4.75
CA TRP A 226 15.64 13.93 5.32
C TRP A 226 16.24 12.95 4.32
N TYR A 227 16.45 13.35 3.07
CA TYR A 227 17.10 12.53 2.07
C TYR A 227 18.58 12.37 2.37
N VAL A 228 19.05 11.13 2.49
CA VAL A 228 20.45 10.82 2.86
C VAL A 228 21.27 10.20 1.73
N GLY A 229 20.71 10.12 0.54
CA GLY A 229 21.37 9.54 -0.63
C GLY A 229 20.94 8.12 -0.96
N ASP A 230 21.25 7.66 -2.15
CA ASP A 230 20.96 6.30 -2.65
C ASP A 230 19.49 5.84 -2.53
N GLY A 231 18.54 6.80 -2.54
CA GLY A 231 17.11 6.49 -2.39
C GLY A 231 16.62 6.30 -0.95
N TRP A 232 17.47 6.58 0.04
CA TRP A 232 17.11 6.45 1.46
C TRP A 232 16.71 7.77 2.10
N TYR A 233 15.76 7.69 3.02
CA TYR A 233 15.26 8.82 3.81
C TYR A 233 15.33 8.48 5.29
N MET A 234 15.62 9.48 6.12
CA MET A 234 15.40 9.38 7.57
C MET A 234 13.90 9.46 7.87
N ASP A 235 13.48 8.86 8.96
CA ASP A 235 12.12 9.02 9.48
C ASP A 235 12.06 10.17 10.50
N GLY A 236 11.99 11.39 9.97
CA GLY A 236 12.05 12.59 10.76
C GLY A 236 13.48 12.99 11.14
N GLU A 237 13.64 13.65 12.29
CA GLU A 237 14.91 14.16 12.77
C GLU A 237 15.79 13.07 13.43
N CYS A 238 15.21 11.93 13.75
CA CYS A 238 15.95 10.81 14.31
C CYS A 238 16.55 9.97 13.20
N PHE A 239 17.81 9.56 13.41
CA PHE A 239 18.46 8.60 12.54
C PHE A 239 17.76 7.24 12.64
N HIS A 240 16.93 6.96 11.67
CA HIS A 240 16.21 5.71 11.53
C HIS A 240 16.06 5.40 10.04
N TYR A 241 16.70 4.31 9.61
CA TYR A 241 16.57 3.85 8.24
C TYR A 241 15.70 2.62 8.16
N ASP A 242 14.67 2.69 7.36
CA ASP A 242 13.95 1.52 6.90
C ASP A 242 13.53 1.71 5.44
N TYR A 243 13.17 0.62 4.80
CA TYR A 243 12.70 0.67 3.42
C TYR A 243 11.34 1.37 3.29
N TYR A 244 10.57 1.41 4.37
CA TYR A 244 9.23 2.02 4.39
C TYR A 244 9.28 3.50 4.02
N ASN A 245 10.26 4.23 4.55
CA ASN A 245 10.44 5.66 4.25
C ASN A 245 10.83 5.93 2.80
N SER A 246 11.29 4.91 2.06
CA SER A 246 11.66 5.05 0.65
C SER A 246 10.49 4.83 -0.31
N PHE A 247 9.35 4.30 0.16
CA PHE A 247 8.20 4.05 -0.71
C PHE A 247 6.91 4.78 -0.30
N VAL A 248 6.84 5.34 0.90
CA VAL A 248 5.72 6.20 1.34
C VAL A 248 5.81 7.55 0.66
#